data_ab26e565615db12d26ef688d00c963a3
#
_entry.id   ab26e565615db12d26ef688d00c963a3
#
_cell.length_a   1.000
_cell.length_b   1.000
_cell.length_c   1.000
_cell.angle_alpha   90.00
_cell.angle_beta   90.00
_cell.angle_gamma   90.00
#
_symmetry.space_group_name_H-M   'P 1'
#
loop_
_entity.id
_entity.type
_entity.pdbx_description
1 polymer ?
#
loop_
_entity_poly.entity_id
_entity_poly.type
_entity_poly.pdbx_seq_one_letter_code
_entity_poly.pdbx_strand_id
1 'polypeptide(L)'
;ELAMQQAVDCTQPLKVLDLCAAPGGKSTMIQSVISSQSLLIANEVIKTRVTVLAENIIKWGAANVIVTNNDPRDFKKLEKYFDLIVVDAPCSGSGLFRKDPAAIEEWSEQNVDMCSQRQQRILEDILPALKDNGVLIYSTCSYSENENEDIVNWLKEAHQLSSVRLKINPDWGIVETVDDNNSPAFGYRFYPDKVKGEGFFMAVFKKNIRVSDTEYLNSGNEKPFRKIKSKSERLTQKEIDIVAPFLSV
;
A
#
# COMPACT_ATOMS: atom_id res chain seq x y z
N GLU A 1 11.65 -0.11 -2.55
CA GLU A 1 12.52 0.42 -1.51
C GLU A 1 12.78 1.91 -1.73
N LEU A 2 13.47 2.29 -2.81
CA LEU A 2 13.82 3.69 -3.11
C LEU A 2 12.64 4.66 -3.03
N ALA A 3 11.46 4.27 -3.53
CA ALA A 3 10.25 5.09 -3.47
C ALA A 3 9.84 5.42 -2.03
N MET A 4 9.94 4.46 -1.12
CA MET A 4 9.67 4.67 0.31
C MET A 4 10.68 5.63 0.92
N GLN A 5 11.99 5.39 0.71
CA GLN A 5 13.08 6.19 1.25
C GLN A 5 13.05 7.65 0.78
N GLN A 6 12.53 7.91 -0.43
CA GLN A 6 12.36 9.27 -0.94
C GLN A 6 11.07 9.94 -0.49
N ALA A 7 10.04 9.18 -0.16
CA ALA A 7 8.71 9.71 0.15
C ALA A 7 8.43 9.86 1.64
N VAL A 8 9.04 9.02 2.49
CA VAL A 8 8.88 9.04 3.96
C VAL A 8 10.22 8.89 4.67
N ASP A 9 10.33 9.44 5.87
CA ASP A 9 11.48 9.20 6.74
C ASP A 9 11.33 7.83 7.44
N CYS A 10 11.93 6.80 6.85
CA CYS A 10 11.87 5.43 7.37
C CYS A 10 12.60 5.24 8.72
N THR A 11 13.36 6.23 9.20
CA THR A 11 14.03 6.17 10.52
C THR A 11 13.08 6.48 11.65
N GLN A 12 11.97 7.16 11.37
CA GLN A 12 10.93 7.48 12.34
C GLN A 12 9.95 6.32 12.53
N PRO A 13 9.28 6.25 13.71
CA PRO A 13 8.19 5.28 13.91
C PRO A 13 7.02 5.55 12.94
N LEU A 14 6.74 4.62 12.05
CA LEU A 14 5.68 4.70 11.06
C LEU A 14 4.60 3.65 11.32
N LYS A 15 3.36 3.98 11.03
CA LYS A 15 2.25 3.03 10.86
C LYS A 15 2.06 2.78 9.38
N VAL A 16 2.38 1.58 8.94
CA VAL A 16 2.43 1.20 7.53
C VAL A 16 1.38 0.13 7.26
N LEU A 17 0.68 0.25 6.14
CA LEU A 17 -0.22 -0.77 5.63
C LEU A 17 0.28 -1.25 4.26
N ASP A 18 0.50 -2.55 4.12
CA ASP A 18 0.58 -3.26 2.85
C ASP A 18 -0.78 -3.93 2.61
N LEU A 19 -1.59 -3.36 1.71
CA LEU A 19 -3.02 -3.67 1.62
C LEU A 19 -3.31 -4.98 0.89
N CYS A 20 -2.49 -5.34 -0.12
CA CYS A 20 -2.63 -6.54 -0.95
C CYS A 20 -1.34 -7.37 -0.85
N ALA A 21 -1.02 -7.82 0.36
CA ALA A 21 0.33 -8.19 0.76
C ALA A 21 0.80 -9.56 0.27
N ALA A 22 -0.11 -10.52 0.00
CA ALA A 22 0.29 -11.87 -0.34
C ALA A 22 1.06 -11.95 -1.67
N PRO A 23 2.15 -12.72 -1.75
CA PRO A 23 2.63 -13.71 -0.76
C PRO A 23 3.53 -13.17 0.37
N GLY A 24 3.83 -11.84 0.45
CA GLY A 24 4.61 -11.23 1.52
C GLY A 24 5.96 -10.64 1.12
N GLY A 25 6.36 -10.73 -0.16
CA GLY A 25 7.65 -10.21 -0.62
C GLY A 25 7.79 -8.69 -0.45
N LYS A 26 6.72 -7.92 -0.73
CA LYS A 26 6.71 -6.47 -0.49
C LYS A 26 6.66 -6.15 1.01
N SER A 27 5.86 -6.89 1.79
CA SER A 27 5.80 -6.72 3.25
C SER A 27 7.14 -6.92 3.92
N THR A 28 7.89 -7.97 3.56
CA THR A 28 9.23 -8.23 4.11
C THR A 28 10.25 -7.17 3.69
N MET A 29 10.18 -6.70 2.45
CA MET A 29 11.00 -5.56 1.97
C MET A 29 10.66 -4.28 2.73
N ILE A 30 9.37 -3.95 2.92
CA ILE A 30 8.94 -2.80 3.71
C ILE A 30 9.49 -2.90 5.12
N GLN A 31 9.33 -4.05 5.76
CA GLN A 31 9.78 -4.30 7.11
C GLN A 31 11.29 -4.13 7.28
N SER A 32 12.10 -4.50 6.27
CA SER A 32 13.56 -4.33 6.30
C SER A 32 14.03 -2.87 6.24
N VAL A 33 13.17 -1.96 5.84
CA VAL A 33 13.50 -0.54 5.61
C VAL A 33 12.96 0.36 6.73
N ILE A 34 11.81 0.01 7.32
CA ILE A 34 11.20 0.83 8.38
C ILE A 34 11.88 0.61 9.73
N SER A 35 11.80 1.63 10.59
CA SER A 35 12.29 1.57 11.97
C SER A 35 11.69 0.38 12.74
N SER A 36 12.45 -0.23 13.64
CA SER A 36 11.97 -1.29 14.55
C SER A 36 10.82 -0.84 15.47
N GLN A 37 10.65 0.46 15.66
CA GLN A 37 9.52 1.06 16.40
C GLN A 37 8.28 1.29 15.53
N SER A 38 8.36 1.04 14.22
CA SER A 38 7.24 1.12 13.31
C SER A 38 6.33 -0.10 13.47
N LEU A 39 5.08 0.03 13.00
CA LEU A 39 4.12 -1.06 12.90
C LEU A 39 3.78 -1.28 11.43
N LEU A 40 3.99 -2.50 10.92
CA LEU A 40 3.50 -2.93 9.62
C LEU A 40 2.22 -3.77 9.78
N ILE A 41 1.16 -3.40 9.09
CA ILE A 41 -0.01 -4.25 8.89
C ILE A 41 0.08 -4.81 7.47
N ALA A 42 0.22 -6.13 7.35
CA ALA A 42 0.22 -6.86 6.08
C ALA A 42 -1.16 -7.52 5.91
N ASN A 43 -1.96 -6.97 4.99
CA ASN A 43 -3.34 -7.40 4.76
C ASN A 43 -3.48 -8.18 3.45
N GLU A 44 -4.36 -9.19 3.46
CA GLU A 44 -4.78 -9.89 2.25
C GLU A 44 -6.26 -10.26 2.36
N VAL A 45 -7.04 -9.90 1.35
CA VAL A 45 -8.50 -10.16 1.33
C VAL A 45 -8.83 -11.62 1.02
N ILE A 46 -7.99 -12.30 0.22
CA ILE A 46 -8.22 -13.68 -0.20
C ILE A 46 -7.71 -14.64 0.90
N LYS A 47 -8.63 -15.26 1.60
CA LYS A 47 -8.37 -16.12 2.78
C LYS A 47 -7.31 -17.21 2.52
N THR A 48 -7.33 -17.84 1.36
CA THR A 48 -6.36 -18.90 1.00
C THR A 48 -4.95 -18.35 0.83
N ARG A 49 -4.78 -17.08 0.46
CA ARG A 49 -3.47 -16.43 0.31
C ARG A 49 -2.91 -15.90 1.64
N VAL A 50 -3.79 -15.63 2.62
CA VAL A 50 -3.37 -15.17 3.96
C VAL A 50 -2.46 -16.18 4.65
N THR A 51 -2.71 -17.48 4.49
CA THR A 51 -1.87 -18.53 5.08
C THR A 51 -0.44 -18.44 4.57
N VAL A 52 -0.27 -18.28 3.26
CA VAL A 52 1.05 -18.15 2.63
C VAL A 52 1.74 -16.86 3.10
N LEU A 53 1.00 -15.74 3.19
CA LEU A 53 1.51 -14.49 3.73
C LEU A 53 2.00 -14.67 5.16
N ALA A 54 1.18 -15.26 6.04
CA ALA A 54 1.53 -15.49 7.44
C ALA A 54 2.78 -16.37 7.59
N GLU A 55 2.88 -17.46 6.82
CA GLU A 55 4.07 -18.32 6.83
C GLU A 55 5.34 -17.55 6.43
N ASN A 56 5.26 -16.70 5.40
CA ASN A 56 6.42 -15.93 4.94
C ASN A 56 6.81 -14.85 5.95
N ILE A 57 5.85 -14.18 6.61
CA ILE A 57 6.12 -13.22 7.68
C ILE A 57 6.73 -13.92 8.91
N ILE A 58 6.22 -15.09 9.30
CA ILE A 58 6.80 -15.87 10.41
C ILE A 58 8.24 -16.29 10.09
N LYS A 59 8.51 -16.78 8.87
CA LYS A 59 9.87 -17.13 8.42
C LYS A 59 10.81 -15.93 8.41
N TRP A 60 10.29 -14.72 8.13
CA TRP A 60 11.07 -13.49 8.19
C TRP A 60 11.47 -13.11 9.62
N GLY A 61 10.61 -13.37 10.60
CA GLY A 61 10.91 -13.30 12.03
C GLY A 61 10.86 -11.90 12.65
N ALA A 62 10.24 -10.93 12.00
CA ALA A 62 10.09 -9.58 12.57
C ALA A 62 8.88 -9.51 13.52
N ALA A 63 9.07 -8.87 14.68
CA ALA A 63 8.05 -8.78 15.72
C ALA A 63 7.02 -7.64 15.52
N ASN A 64 7.33 -6.65 14.68
CA ASN A 64 6.51 -5.47 14.46
C ASN A 64 5.61 -5.55 13.21
N VAL A 65 5.15 -6.76 12.89
CA VAL A 65 4.25 -7.03 11.77
C VAL A 65 2.99 -7.74 12.25
N ILE A 66 1.82 -7.26 11.80
CA ILE A 66 0.52 -7.91 12.04
C ILE A 66 -0.04 -8.35 10.69
N VAL A 67 -0.36 -9.64 10.55
CA VAL A 67 -1.06 -10.18 9.38
C VAL A 67 -2.56 -10.10 9.61
N THR A 68 -3.30 -9.58 8.62
CA THR A 68 -4.75 -9.43 8.70
C THR A 68 -5.45 -10.00 7.45
N ASN A 69 -6.73 -10.40 7.62
CA ASN A 69 -7.59 -10.83 6.53
C ASN A 69 -8.86 -9.95 6.53
N ASN A 70 -8.75 -8.76 5.94
CA ASN A 70 -9.82 -7.77 5.92
C ASN A 70 -10.11 -7.28 4.50
N ASP A 71 -11.36 -6.91 4.24
CA ASP A 71 -11.73 -6.13 3.06
C ASP A 71 -11.17 -4.70 3.21
N PRO A 72 -10.70 -4.02 2.14
CA PRO A 72 -10.21 -2.64 2.21
C PRO A 72 -11.15 -1.67 2.93
N ARG A 73 -12.47 -1.82 2.76
CA ARG A 73 -13.51 -1.00 3.43
C ARG A 73 -13.49 -1.08 4.96
N ASP A 74 -12.97 -2.16 5.54
CA ASP A 74 -12.90 -2.32 6.99
C ASP A 74 -11.92 -1.34 7.63
N PHE A 75 -10.91 -0.92 6.88
CA PHE A 75 -9.91 0.06 7.29
C PHE A 75 -10.46 1.50 7.37
N LYS A 76 -11.65 1.80 6.82
CA LYS A 76 -12.32 3.10 7.01
C LYS A 76 -12.51 3.46 8.49
N LYS A 77 -12.55 2.45 9.38
CA LYS A 77 -12.65 2.65 10.83
C LYS A 77 -11.36 3.20 11.47
N LEU A 78 -10.26 3.11 10.75
CA LEU A 78 -8.94 3.61 11.15
C LEU A 78 -8.63 4.95 10.44
N GLU A 79 -9.57 5.89 10.51
CA GLU A 79 -9.45 7.19 9.84
C GLU A 79 -8.14 7.91 10.22
N LYS A 80 -7.41 8.40 9.21
CA LYS A 80 -6.13 9.11 9.36
C LYS A 80 -5.12 8.36 10.24
N TYR A 81 -5.02 7.04 10.11
CA TYR A 81 -4.20 6.21 10.98
C TYR A 81 -2.81 5.90 10.41
N PHE A 82 -2.71 5.66 9.09
CA PHE A 82 -1.47 5.22 8.46
C PHE A 82 -0.65 6.38 7.92
N ASP A 83 0.65 6.34 8.17
CA ASP A 83 1.65 7.26 7.60
C ASP A 83 1.98 6.89 6.16
N LEU A 84 1.98 5.58 5.86
CA LEU A 84 2.25 5.01 4.54
C LEU A 84 1.26 3.89 4.25
N ILE A 85 0.66 3.93 3.07
CA ILE A 85 -0.14 2.83 2.51
C ILE A 85 0.49 2.39 1.20
N VAL A 86 0.74 1.08 1.06
CA VAL A 86 1.19 0.44 -0.17
C VAL A 86 0.05 -0.40 -0.71
N VAL A 87 -0.29 -0.18 -1.98
CA VAL A 87 -1.33 -0.92 -2.70
C VAL A 87 -0.70 -1.52 -3.96
N ASP A 88 -0.27 -2.77 -3.85
CA ASP A 88 0.07 -3.58 -5.03
C ASP A 88 -1.23 -4.19 -5.54
N ALA A 89 -1.88 -3.46 -6.41
CA ALA A 89 -3.29 -3.69 -6.73
C ALA A 89 -3.49 -4.95 -7.59
N PRO A 90 -4.58 -5.71 -7.34
CA PRO A 90 -4.96 -6.77 -8.27
C PRO A 90 -5.20 -6.17 -9.66
N CYS A 91 -4.59 -6.76 -10.67
CA CYS A 91 -4.58 -6.24 -12.04
C CYS A 91 -4.74 -7.36 -13.08
N SER A 92 -4.88 -6.99 -14.36
CA SER A 92 -5.03 -7.94 -15.47
C SER A 92 -3.79 -8.81 -15.73
N GLY A 93 -2.63 -8.45 -15.14
CA GLY A 93 -1.44 -9.29 -15.10
C GLY A 93 -0.62 -9.37 -16.39
N SER A 94 -0.82 -8.45 -17.35
CA SER A 94 -0.08 -8.46 -18.63
C SER A 94 1.44 -8.38 -18.46
N GLY A 95 1.93 -7.81 -17.35
CA GLY A 95 3.34 -7.79 -17.00
C GLY A 95 3.93 -9.16 -16.67
N LEU A 96 3.11 -10.19 -16.49
CA LEU A 96 3.53 -11.57 -16.18
C LEU A 96 3.62 -12.47 -17.40
N PHE A 97 3.26 -12.03 -18.60
CA PHE A 97 3.17 -12.84 -19.83
C PHE A 97 4.42 -13.65 -20.12
N ARG A 98 5.59 -13.10 -19.83
CA ARG A 98 6.87 -13.78 -20.02
C ARG A 98 7.09 -14.92 -19.03
N LYS A 99 6.58 -14.78 -17.79
CA LYS A 99 6.78 -15.73 -16.70
C LYS A 99 5.70 -16.81 -16.67
N ASP A 100 4.47 -16.42 -16.98
CA ASP A 100 3.30 -17.27 -16.88
C ASP A 100 2.48 -17.21 -18.19
N PRO A 101 2.65 -18.19 -19.09
CA PRO A 101 1.88 -18.25 -20.32
C PRO A 101 0.36 -18.30 -20.11
N ALA A 102 -0.14 -18.84 -18.99
CA ALA A 102 -1.57 -18.89 -18.71
C ALA A 102 -2.15 -17.47 -18.53
N ALA A 103 -1.35 -16.51 -18.06
CA ALA A 103 -1.76 -15.11 -17.96
C ALA A 103 -2.14 -14.49 -19.31
N ILE A 104 -1.58 -15.00 -20.43
CA ILE A 104 -1.93 -14.55 -21.79
C ILE A 104 -3.35 -15.01 -22.15
N GLU A 105 -3.70 -16.25 -21.78
CA GLU A 105 -5.02 -16.84 -22.10
C GLU A 105 -6.13 -16.20 -21.25
N GLU A 106 -5.82 -15.77 -20.04
CA GLU A 106 -6.75 -15.11 -19.11
C GLU A 106 -6.93 -13.61 -19.40
N TRP A 107 -6.01 -13.00 -20.13
CA TRP A 107 -6.04 -11.58 -20.41
C TRP A 107 -7.10 -11.22 -21.44
N SER A 108 -7.83 -10.14 -21.19
CA SER A 108 -8.76 -9.52 -22.13
C SER A 108 -8.95 -8.04 -21.78
N GLU A 109 -9.40 -7.23 -22.75
CA GLU A 109 -9.76 -5.83 -22.50
C GLU A 109 -10.87 -5.72 -21.44
N GLN A 110 -11.83 -6.61 -21.45
CA GLN A 110 -12.88 -6.65 -20.44
C GLN A 110 -12.32 -6.92 -19.04
N ASN A 111 -11.30 -7.77 -18.91
CA ASN A 111 -10.64 -8.03 -17.65
C ASN A 111 -9.85 -6.80 -17.17
N VAL A 112 -9.21 -6.06 -18.08
CA VAL A 112 -8.55 -4.78 -17.80
C VAL A 112 -9.55 -3.80 -17.21
N ASP A 113 -10.72 -3.60 -17.84
CA ASP A 113 -11.76 -2.69 -17.35
C ASP A 113 -12.29 -3.09 -15.96
N MET A 114 -12.54 -4.39 -15.73
CA MET A 114 -12.98 -4.90 -14.43
C MET A 114 -11.90 -4.68 -13.35
N CYS A 115 -10.63 -4.86 -13.71
CA CYS A 115 -9.51 -4.64 -12.79
C CYS A 115 -9.37 -3.15 -12.45
N SER A 116 -9.44 -2.26 -13.43
CA SER A 116 -9.39 -0.82 -13.23
C SER A 116 -10.50 -0.34 -12.27
N GLN A 117 -11.75 -0.75 -12.49
CA GLN A 117 -12.86 -0.43 -11.58
C GLN A 117 -12.65 -0.99 -10.17
N ARG A 118 -12.09 -2.20 -10.05
CA ARG A 118 -11.75 -2.80 -8.75
C ARG A 118 -10.65 -1.99 -8.04
N GLN A 119 -9.64 -1.53 -8.76
CA GLN A 119 -8.56 -0.71 -8.24
C GLN A 119 -9.09 0.62 -7.71
N GLN A 120 -9.97 1.31 -8.45
CA GLN A 120 -10.62 2.54 -7.98
C GLN A 120 -11.38 2.30 -6.69
N ARG A 121 -12.21 1.24 -6.62
CA ARG A 121 -12.95 0.89 -5.39
C ARG A 121 -12.02 0.62 -4.20
N ILE A 122 -10.94 -0.14 -4.40
CA ILE A 122 -9.96 -0.43 -3.35
C ILE A 122 -9.34 0.86 -2.82
N LEU A 123 -8.95 1.76 -3.72
CA LEU A 123 -8.34 3.03 -3.39
C LEU A 123 -9.33 3.96 -2.67
N GLU A 124 -10.58 4.08 -3.14
CA GLU A 124 -11.64 4.84 -2.45
C GLU A 124 -11.88 4.35 -1.02
N ASP A 125 -11.88 3.02 -0.84
CA ASP A 125 -12.12 2.40 0.45
C ASP A 125 -10.97 2.63 1.44
N ILE A 126 -9.71 2.72 0.97
CA ILE A 126 -8.56 2.83 1.85
C ILE A 126 -8.07 4.26 2.12
N LEU A 127 -8.31 5.20 1.20
CA LEU A 127 -7.83 6.58 1.31
C LEU A 127 -8.24 7.32 2.60
N PRO A 128 -9.44 7.08 3.21
CA PRO A 128 -9.77 7.66 4.51
C PRO A 128 -8.81 7.26 5.63
N ALA A 129 -8.20 6.07 5.55
CA ALA A 129 -7.26 5.58 6.55
C ALA A 129 -5.86 6.19 6.43
N LEU A 130 -5.54 6.84 5.29
CA LEU A 130 -4.30 7.56 5.10
C LEU A 130 -4.33 8.91 5.84
N LYS A 131 -3.30 9.20 6.63
CA LYS A 131 -3.11 10.50 7.30
C LYS A 131 -3.01 11.66 6.31
N ASP A 132 -3.30 12.84 6.80
CA ASP A 132 -2.88 14.07 6.13
C ASP A 132 -1.35 14.10 6.06
N ASN A 133 -0.79 14.51 4.94
CA ASN A 133 0.63 14.34 4.57
C ASN A 133 1.14 12.89 4.51
N GLY A 134 0.28 11.91 4.71
CA GLY A 134 0.60 10.49 4.51
C GLY A 134 0.90 10.18 3.04
N VAL A 135 1.62 9.09 2.82
CA VAL A 135 2.07 8.66 1.50
C VAL A 135 1.30 7.43 1.05
N LEU A 136 0.84 7.45 -0.21
CA LEU A 136 0.30 6.28 -0.92
C LEU A 136 1.32 5.86 -1.98
N ILE A 137 1.69 4.59 -1.99
CA ILE A 137 2.42 3.94 -3.09
C ILE A 137 1.43 3.00 -3.79
N TYR A 138 1.17 3.26 -5.04
CA TYR A 138 0.33 2.45 -5.91
C TYR A 138 1.19 1.68 -6.90
N SER A 139 0.89 0.40 -7.13
CA SER A 139 1.61 -0.42 -8.11
C SER A 139 0.71 -1.48 -8.73
N THR A 140 1.07 -1.91 -9.93
CA THR A 140 0.46 -3.03 -10.67
C THR A 140 1.53 -3.83 -11.42
N CYS A 141 1.18 -5.05 -11.83
CA CYS A 141 1.92 -5.82 -12.82
C CYS A 141 1.20 -5.79 -14.20
N SER A 142 0.67 -4.63 -14.60
CA SER A 142 -0.02 -4.43 -15.87
C SER A 142 0.70 -3.43 -16.76
N TYR A 143 0.55 -3.61 -18.09
CA TYR A 143 0.98 -2.61 -19.08
C TYR A 143 -0.18 -1.70 -19.52
N SER A 144 -1.42 -1.97 -19.11
CA SER A 144 -2.60 -1.22 -19.55
C SER A 144 -2.62 0.17 -18.94
N GLU A 145 -2.86 1.19 -19.75
CA GLU A 145 -3.00 2.59 -19.30
C GLU A 145 -4.19 2.75 -18.34
N ASN A 146 -5.31 2.06 -18.62
CA ASN A 146 -6.51 2.06 -17.78
C ASN A 146 -6.24 1.64 -16.31
N GLU A 147 -5.27 0.76 -16.10
CA GLU A 147 -4.89 0.28 -14.77
C GLU A 147 -3.72 1.06 -14.17
N ASN A 148 -3.09 1.93 -14.92
CA ASN A 148 -1.87 2.65 -14.55
C ASN A 148 -2.09 4.16 -14.60
N GLU A 149 -1.85 4.82 -15.73
CA GLU A 149 -1.88 6.27 -15.87
C GLU A 149 -3.27 6.84 -15.61
N ASP A 150 -4.34 6.16 -16.04
CA ASP A 150 -5.72 6.62 -15.78
C ASP A 150 -6.05 6.59 -14.29
N ILE A 151 -5.57 5.56 -13.55
CA ILE A 151 -5.69 5.52 -12.09
C ILE A 151 -4.88 6.63 -11.43
N VAL A 152 -3.67 6.91 -11.92
CA VAL A 152 -2.82 8.01 -11.42
C VAL A 152 -3.51 9.36 -11.60
N ASN A 153 -4.09 9.62 -12.78
CA ASN A 153 -4.81 10.86 -13.08
C ASN A 153 -6.08 10.98 -12.21
N TRP A 154 -6.83 9.89 -12.08
CA TRP A 154 -8.03 9.85 -11.24
C TRP A 154 -7.70 10.11 -9.76
N LEU A 155 -6.63 9.54 -9.20
CA LEU A 155 -6.18 9.81 -7.82
C LEU A 155 -5.85 11.29 -7.60
N LYS A 156 -5.20 11.92 -8.56
CA LYS A 156 -4.85 13.34 -8.52
C LYS A 156 -6.09 14.23 -8.54
N GLU A 157 -7.00 13.96 -9.49
CA GLU A 157 -8.16 14.82 -9.75
C GLU A 157 -9.28 14.65 -8.72
N ALA A 158 -9.65 13.41 -8.41
CA ALA A 158 -10.80 13.11 -7.57
C ALA A 158 -10.46 13.16 -6.06
N HIS A 159 -9.21 12.88 -5.68
CA HIS A 159 -8.84 12.68 -4.27
C HIS A 159 -7.85 13.69 -3.72
N GLN A 160 -7.50 14.73 -4.49
CA GLN A 160 -6.60 15.80 -4.07
C GLN A 160 -5.24 15.31 -3.58
N LEU A 161 -4.74 14.23 -4.21
CA LEU A 161 -3.41 13.71 -3.95
C LEU A 161 -2.39 14.44 -4.83
N SER A 162 -1.26 14.82 -4.26
CA SER A 162 -0.13 15.35 -5.01
C SER A 162 0.77 14.20 -5.44
N SER A 163 1.04 14.08 -6.75
CA SER A 163 2.00 13.11 -7.26
C SER A 163 3.41 13.48 -6.85
N VAL A 164 4.19 12.51 -6.41
CA VAL A 164 5.58 12.68 -5.97
C VAL A 164 6.52 12.20 -7.06
N ARG A 165 7.34 13.12 -7.57
CA ARG A 165 8.39 12.75 -8.53
C ARG A 165 9.57 12.11 -7.82
N LEU A 166 9.94 10.89 -8.24
CA LEU A 166 11.09 10.18 -7.72
C LEU A 166 12.36 10.55 -8.48
N LYS A 167 13.46 10.65 -7.75
CA LYS A 167 14.80 10.75 -8.36
C LYS A 167 15.26 9.35 -8.74
N ILE A 168 15.23 9.03 -10.02
CA ILE A 168 15.69 7.76 -10.57
C ILE A 168 16.99 7.97 -11.36
N ASN A 169 17.91 6.99 -11.31
CA ASN A 169 19.09 7.02 -12.16
C ASN A 169 18.66 6.67 -13.61
N PRO A 170 18.98 7.51 -14.60
CA PRO A 170 18.67 7.23 -16.01
C PRO A 170 19.19 5.88 -16.52
N ASP A 171 20.30 5.40 -15.97
CA ASP A 171 20.92 4.13 -16.37
C ASP A 171 20.14 2.88 -15.92
N TRP A 172 19.13 3.05 -15.06
CA TRP A 172 18.31 1.92 -14.58
C TRP A 172 17.30 1.41 -15.60
N GLY A 173 17.10 2.13 -16.71
CA GLY A 173 16.15 1.72 -17.75
C GLY A 173 14.67 1.88 -17.35
N ILE A 174 14.38 2.53 -16.23
CA ILE A 174 13.00 2.83 -15.78
C ILE A 174 12.44 3.96 -16.66
N VAL A 175 11.24 3.79 -17.18
CA VAL A 175 10.56 4.78 -17.99
C VAL A 175 9.63 5.61 -17.13
N GLU A 176 9.92 6.90 -16.97
CA GLU A 176 9.02 7.85 -16.33
C GLU A 176 7.92 8.23 -17.30
N THR A 177 6.66 8.13 -16.86
CA THR A 177 5.49 8.66 -17.57
C THR A 177 5.02 9.92 -16.87
N VAL A 178 4.72 10.95 -17.65
CA VAL A 178 4.30 12.26 -17.12
C VAL A 178 3.03 12.68 -17.85
N ASP A 179 1.99 13.02 -17.09
CA ASP A 179 0.86 13.77 -17.61
C ASP A 179 1.06 15.25 -17.32
N ASP A 180 1.28 16.04 -18.40
CA ASP A 180 1.66 17.47 -18.33
C ASP A 180 0.48 18.43 -18.10
N ASN A 181 -0.72 17.94 -17.79
CA ASN A 181 -1.87 18.80 -17.49
C ASN A 181 -1.62 19.59 -16.19
N ASN A 182 -1.52 20.89 -16.24
CA ASN A 182 -1.40 21.93 -15.17
C ASN A 182 -0.83 21.50 -13.79
N SER A 183 -0.79 20.23 -13.50
CA SER A 183 -0.22 19.59 -12.30
C SER A 183 0.31 18.23 -12.72
N PRO A 184 1.62 18.03 -12.84
CA PRO A 184 2.18 16.81 -13.38
C PRO A 184 1.84 15.60 -12.50
N ALA A 185 1.51 14.48 -13.16
CA ALA A 185 1.37 13.17 -12.54
C ALA A 185 2.50 12.27 -13.02
N PHE A 186 3.21 11.63 -12.10
CA PHE A 186 4.38 10.81 -12.39
C PHE A 186 4.07 9.34 -12.17
N GLY A 187 4.30 8.53 -13.21
CA GLY A 187 4.31 7.08 -13.15
C GLY A 187 5.67 6.52 -13.57
N TYR A 188 5.98 5.32 -13.14
CA TYR A 188 7.26 4.66 -13.42
C TYR A 188 6.98 3.26 -13.95
N ARG A 189 7.37 3.02 -15.22
CA ARG A 189 7.19 1.75 -15.91
C ARG A 189 8.51 0.98 -15.97
N PHE A 190 8.41 -0.29 -15.65
CA PHE A 190 9.50 -1.25 -15.67
C PHE A 190 9.21 -2.26 -16.77
N TYR A 191 9.93 -2.18 -17.88
CA TYR A 191 9.78 -3.08 -19.01
C TYR A 191 10.89 -4.14 -18.99
N PRO A 192 10.56 -5.43 -19.25
CA PRO A 192 11.53 -6.53 -19.16
C PRO A 192 12.64 -6.49 -20.21
N ASP A 193 12.50 -5.69 -21.27
CA ASP A 193 13.54 -5.40 -22.25
C ASP A 193 14.56 -4.35 -21.77
N LYS A 194 14.24 -3.58 -20.74
CA LYS A 194 15.07 -2.49 -20.19
C LYS A 194 15.60 -2.78 -18.80
N VAL A 195 14.84 -3.51 -17.99
CA VAL A 195 15.19 -3.84 -16.60
C VAL A 195 15.12 -5.34 -16.36
N LYS A 196 15.92 -5.87 -15.43
CA LYS A 196 15.81 -7.28 -15.01
C LYS A 196 14.56 -7.44 -14.14
N GLY A 197 13.57 -8.18 -14.62
CA GLY A 197 12.32 -8.42 -13.88
C GLY A 197 11.15 -8.61 -14.81
N GLU A 198 9.97 -8.77 -14.25
CA GLU A 198 8.71 -8.80 -14.96
C GLU A 198 8.16 -7.38 -15.11
N GLY A 199 7.10 -7.22 -15.94
CA GLY A 199 6.45 -5.94 -16.10
C GLY A 199 5.89 -5.40 -14.79
N PHE A 200 6.12 -4.13 -14.53
CA PHE A 200 5.69 -3.47 -13.30
C PHE A 200 5.44 -1.99 -13.54
N PHE A 201 4.45 -1.45 -12.84
CA PHE A 201 4.17 -0.02 -12.80
C PHE A 201 4.12 0.45 -11.35
N MET A 202 4.54 1.68 -11.10
CA MET A 202 4.47 2.29 -9.76
C MET A 202 4.23 3.79 -9.86
N ALA A 203 3.44 4.33 -8.93
CA ALA A 203 3.29 5.77 -8.70
C ALA A 203 3.28 6.07 -7.20
N VAL A 204 3.69 7.27 -6.83
CA VAL A 204 3.77 7.73 -5.44
C VAL A 204 2.98 9.01 -5.28
N PHE A 205 2.18 9.08 -4.22
CA PHE A 205 1.35 10.24 -3.91
C PHE A 205 1.51 10.65 -2.46
N LYS A 206 1.30 11.94 -2.21
CA LYS A 206 1.16 12.52 -0.89
C LYS A 206 -0.24 13.09 -0.72
N LYS A 207 -0.90 12.79 0.40
CA LYS A 207 -2.23 13.33 0.72
C LYS A 207 -2.11 14.76 1.19
N ASN A 208 -2.81 15.67 0.52
CA ASN A 208 -2.83 17.08 0.91
C ASN A 208 -3.67 17.30 2.17
N ILE A 209 -3.33 18.32 2.96
CA ILE A 209 -4.14 18.75 4.09
C ILE A 209 -5.39 19.46 3.52
N ARG A 210 -6.58 19.07 3.95
CA ARG A 210 -7.80 19.82 3.61
C ARG A 210 -7.81 21.15 4.34
N VAL A 211 -8.03 22.25 3.62
CA VAL A 211 -8.09 23.61 4.18
C VAL A 211 -9.17 23.73 5.27
N SER A 212 -10.25 22.93 5.18
CA SER A 212 -11.29 22.87 6.22
C SER A 212 -10.79 22.34 7.57
N ASP A 213 -9.72 21.55 7.58
CA ASP A 213 -9.16 20.97 8.82
C ASP A 213 -8.21 21.95 9.53
N THR A 214 -7.65 22.94 8.80
CA THR A 214 -6.81 23.99 9.39
C THR A 214 -7.61 24.99 10.24
N GLU A 215 -8.89 25.21 9.95
CA GLU A 215 -9.77 26.04 10.79
C GLU A 215 -10.15 25.34 12.11
N TYR A 216 -10.27 24.00 12.11
CA TYR A 216 -10.56 23.24 13.33
C TYR A 216 -9.36 23.10 14.28
N LEU A 217 -8.13 23.08 13.77
CA LEU A 217 -6.92 23.02 14.60
C LEU A 217 -6.72 24.31 15.42
N ASN A 218 -7.23 25.44 14.92
CA ASN A 218 -7.17 26.71 15.63
C ASN A 218 -8.31 26.91 16.66
N SER A 219 -9.31 26.04 16.70
CA SER A 219 -10.47 26.18 17.60
C SER A 219 -10.35 25.44 18.93
N GLY A 220 -9.28 24.69 19.18
CA GLY A 220 -8.98 24.10 20.51
C GLY A 220 -9.98 23.03 21.01
N ASN A 221 -10.91 22.57 20.18
CA ASN A 221 -11.89 21.57 20.54
C ASN A 221 -11.44 20.16 20.13
N GLU A 222 -10.58 19.55 20.94
CA GLU A 222 -10.37 18.12 20.89
C GLU A 222 -11.66 17.39 21.29
N LYS A 223 -12.32 16.74 20.33
CA LYS A 223 -13.38 15.79 20.68
C LYS A 223 -12.74 14.62 21.42
N PRO A 224 -13.19 14.28 22.65
CA PRO A 224 -12.62 13.18 23.37
C PRO A 224 -12.79 11.88 22.58
N PHE A 225 -11.71 11.12 22.44
CA PHE A 225 -11.70 9.78 21.86
C PHE A 225 -12.86 8.97 22.43
N ARG A 226 -13.83 8.59 21.61
CA ARG A 226 -14.84 7.62 22.01
C ARG A 226 -14.11 6.33 22.35
N LYS A 227 -14.08 5.97 23.65
CA LYS A 227 -13.62 4.65 24.09
C LYS A 227 -14.43 3.59 23.34
N ILE A 228 -13.84 3.01 22.32
CA ILE A 228 -14.35 1.79 21.70
C ILE A 228 -14.29 0.77 22.84
N LYS A 229 -15.45 0.27 23.27
CA LYS A 229 -15.51 -0.93 24.14
C LYS A 229 -15.00 -2.09 23.28
N SER A 230 -13.68 -2.27 23.21
CA SER A 230 -13.12 -3.50 22.70
C SER A 230 -13.56 -4.60 23.66
N LYS A 231 -14.23 -5.62 23.17
CA LYS A 231 -14.20 -6.94 23.82
C LYS A 231 -12.78 -7.47 23.57
N SER A 232 -11.80 -6.93 24.29
CA SER A 232 -10.52 -7.62 24.44
C SER A 232 -10.83 -8.80 25.36
N GLU A 233 -10.93 -9.98 24.79
CA GLU A 233 -10.85 -11.19 25.58
C GLU A 233 -9.46 -11.19 26.21
N ARG A 234 -9.42 -11.18 27.54
CA ARG A 234 -8.16 -11.33 28.26
C ARG A 234 -7.61 -12.72 27.95
N LEU A 235 -6.35 -12.80 27.59
CA LEU A 235 -5.67 -14.08 27.45
C LEU A 235 -5.91 -14.92 28.70
N THR A 236 -6.24 -16.18 28.52
CA THR A 236 -6.33 -17.14 29.63
C THR A 236 -4.94 -17.34 30.23
N GLN A 237 -4.86 -17.76 31.49
CA GLN A 237 -3.57 -18.03 32.16
C GLN A 237 -2.70 -18.98 31.31
N LYS A 238 -3.33 -19.97 30.68
CA LYS A 238 -2.64 -20.94 29.82
C LYS A 238 -2.02 -20.30 28.56
N GLU A 239 -2.67 -19.31 27.97
CA GLU A 239 -2.14 -18.56 26.83
C GLU A 239 -1.05 -17.57 27.28
N ILE A 240 -1.18 -16.97 28.45
CA ILE A 240 -0.13 -16.14 29.08
C ILE A 240 1.13 -16.95 29.30
N ASP A 241 1.01 -18.14 29.88
CA ASP A 241 2.15 -19.04 30.15
C ASP A 241 2.89 -19.47 28.87
N ILE A 242 2.18 -19.56 27.75
CA ILE A 242 2.78 -19.90 26.44
C ILE A 242 3.56 -18.71 25.88
N VAL A 243 3.09 -17.48 26.04
CA VAL A 243 3.70 -16.28 25.42
C VAL A 243 4.69 -15.56 26.33
N ALA A 244 4.58 -15.72 27.65
CA ALA A 244 5.44 -15.07 28.62
C ALA A 244 6.96 -15.28 28.39
N PRO A 245 7.45 -16.49 28.00
CA PRO A 245 8.87 -16.68 27.70
C PRO A 245 9.38 -15.87 26.51
N PHE A 246 8.49 -15.40 25.62
CA PHE A 246 8.85 -14.63 24.42
C PHE A 246 8.71 -13.12 24.64
N LEU A 247 8.16 -12.68 25.78
CA LEU A 247 7.97 -11.25 26.11
C LEU A 247 9.05 -10.69 27.03
N SER A 248 9.93 -11.54 27.55
CA SER A 248 11.07 -11.15 28.38
C SER A 248 12.34 -11.09 27.55
N VAL A 249 12.49 -10.03 26.74
CA VAL A 249 13.76 -9.63 26.11
C VAL A 249 13.98 -8.14 26.39
#